data_0cc7e0e1a1e44682a80d10a1fc88c050
#
_entry.id   0cc7e0e1a1e44682a80d10a1fc88c050
#
_cell.length_a   1.000
_cell.length_b   1.000
_cell.length_c   1.000
_cell.angle_alpha   90.00
_cell.angle_beta   90.00
_cell.angle_gamma   90.00
#
_symmetry.space_group_name_H-M   'P 1'
#
loop_
_entity.id
_entity.type
_entity.pdbx_description
1 polymer ?
#
loop_
_entity_poly.entity_id
_entity_poly.type
_entity_poly.pdbx_seq_one_letter_code
_entity_poly.pdbx_strand_id
1 'polypeptide(L)'
;MPMRKVWDHAIDFKETFKPQKGKIYSLSKNKREKVQNFVEDQLRKGYIRLSKSPQTSPVFFVGKKDRSKQMVMDYRNLNDQTVKNNYLLLLITDLINNMGSKKVFTKMDLR
;
A
#
# COMPACT_ATOMS: atom_id res chain seq x y z
N MET A 1 4.67 -2.18 -15.74
CA MET A 1 4.31 -0.92 -15.08
C MET A 1 4.27 0.19 -16.10
N PRO A 2 3.32 1.12 -16.04
CA PRO A 2 3.32 2.30 -16.91
C PRO A 2 4.58 3.14 -16.66
N MET A 3 5.03 3.85 -17.70
CA MET A 3 6.15 4.77 -17.56
C MET A 3 5.76 5.94 -16.64
N ARG A 4 6.65 6.30 -15.73
CA ARG A 4 6.46 7.45 -14.84
C ARG A 4 6.37 8.75 -15.63
N LYS A 5 5.45 9.61 -15.22
CA LYS A 5 5.17 10.91 -15.85
C LYS A 5 5.28 12.04 -14.81
N VAL A 6 5.37 13.27 -15.30
CA VAL A 6 5.54 14.46 -14.45
C VAL A 6 4.39 14.65 -13.45
N TRP A 7 3.20 14.16 -13.77
CA TRP A 7 2.01 14.23 -12.90
C TRP A 7 1.82 13.03 -11.99
N ASP A 8 2.78 12.09 -11.95
CA ASP A 8 2.73 11.01 -10.98
C ASP A 8 2.85 11.57 -9.57
N HIS A 9 2.07 11.03 -8.65
CA HIS A 9 2.10 11.45 -7.27
C HIS A 9 3.47 11.15 -6.65
N ALA A 10 4.15 12.20 -6.17
CA ALA A 10 5.41 12.07 -5.44
C ALA A 10 5.14 11.79 -3.96
N ILE A 11 6.03 11.06 -3.32
CA ILE A 11 6.05 10.86 -1.88
C ILE A 11 7.24 11.65 -1.33
N ASP A 12 6.94 12.77 -0.70
CA ASP A 12 7.95 13.64 -0.14
C ASP A 12 8.27 13.23 1.30
N PHE A 13 9.54 13.21 1.63
CA PHE A 13 10.00 12.91 2.98
C PHE A 13 10.27 14.20 3.74
N LYS A 14 10.11 14.15 5.07
CA LYS A 14 10.50 15.22 5.96
C LYS A 14 12.02 15.40 5.92
N GLU A 15 12.53 16.61 6.16
CA GLU A 15 13.98 16.90 6.23
C GLU A 15 14.70 16.02 7.27
N THR A 16 13.99 15.61 8.31
CA THR A 16 14.50 14.72 9.35
C THR A 16 14.49 13.24 8.97
N PHE A 17 14.14 12.90 7.73
CA PHE A 17 14.06 11.53 7.27
C PHE A 17 15.37 10.77 7.46
N LYS A 18 15.30 9.66 8.16
CA LYS A 18 16.42 8.72 8.34
C LYS A 18 15.96 7.34 7.91
N PRO A 19 16.59 6.73 6.88
CA PRO A 19 16.26 5.37 6.49
C PRO A 19 16.41 4.40 7.65
N GLN A 20 15.42 3.56 7.87
CA GLN A 20 15.42 2.60 8.96
C GLN A 20 15.11 1.20 8.44
N LYS A 21 15.82 0.22 8.96
CA LYS A 21 15.47 -1.18 8.76
C LYS A 21 14.30 -1.53 9.69
N GLY A 22 13.17 -1.87 9.11
CA GLY A 22 12.00 -2.31 9.86
C GLY A 22 12.29 -3.58 10.66
N LYS A 23 11.68 -3.70 11.83
CA LYS A 23 11.77 -4.89 12.68
C LYS A 23 11.13 -6.09 11.96
N ILE A 24 11.89 -7.18 11.79
CA ILE A 24 11.37 -8.40 11.18
C ILE A 24 10.45 -9.10 12.19
N TYR A 25 9.19 -9.36 11.79
CA TYR A 25 8.26 -10.17 12.56
C TYR A 25 8.53 -11.66 12.34
N SER A 26 8.51 -12.43 13.43
CA SER A 26 8.61 -13.88 13.33
C SER A 26 7.38 -14.45 12.63
N LEU A 27 7.61 -15.22 11.58
CA LEU A 27 6.55 -15.88 10.81
C LEU A 27 6.63 -17.39 11.00
N SER A 28 5.48 -18.04 11.19
CA SER A 28 5.39 -19.50 11.15
C SER A 28 5.74 -20.01 9.75
N LYS A 29 6.12 -21.30 9.64
CA LYS A 29 6.51 -21.95 8.38
C LYS A 29 5.49 -21.68 7.26
N ASN A 30 4.22 -21.95 7.49
CA ASN A 30 3.15 -21.74 6.49
C ASN A 30 3.00 -20.28 6.04
N LYS A 31 3.22 -19.31 6.95
CA LYS A 31 3.19 -17.88 6.59
C LYS A 31 4.40 -17.51 5.74
N ARG A 32 5.56 -18.06 6.05
CA ARG A 32 6.80 -17.82 5.30
C ARG A 32 6.69 -18.34 3.87
N GLU A 33 6.17 -19.54 3.68
CA GLU A 33 5.91 -20.12 2.36
C GLU A 33 4.93 -19.25 1.54
N LYS A 34 3.86 -18.74 2.17
CA LYS A 34 2.92 -17.82 1.50
C LYS A 34 3.59 -16.52 1.05
N VAL A 35 4.47 -15.94 1.87
CA VAL A 35 5.23 -14.73 1.50
C VAL A 35 6.16 -15.04 0.33
N GLN A 36 6.86 -16.16 0.38
CA GLN A 36 7.79 -16.57 -0.68
C GLN A 36 7.05 -16.74 -2.01
N ASN A 37 5.97 -17.51 -2.04
CA ASN A 37 5.16 -17.73 -3.24
C ASN A 37 4.62 -16.41 -3.81
N PHE A 38 4.18 -15.51 -2.92
CA PHE A 38 3.73 -14.17 -3.34
C PHE A 38 4.87 -13.38 -4.00
N VAL A 39 6.04 -13.33 -3.37
CA VAL A 39 7.20 -12.58 -3.89
C VAL A 39 7.64 -13.15 -5.24
N GLU A 40 7.73 -14.47 -5.37
CA GLU A 40 8.10 -15.14 -6.63
C GLU A 40 7.10 -14.83 -7.76
N ASP A 41 5.80 -14.88 -7.47
CA ASP A 41 4.76 -14.54 -8.43
C ASP A 41 4.84 -13.07 -8.86
N GLN A 42 5.03 -12.14 -7.92
CA GLN A 42 5.14 -10.70 -8.22
C GLN A 42 6.42 -10.36 -8.99
N LEU A 43 7.53 -11.04 -8.70
CA LEU A 43 8.78 -10.91 -9.46
C LEU A 43 8.58 -11.41 -10.90
N ARG A 44 7.96 -12.58 -11.08
CA ARG A 44 7.68 -13.15 -12.39
C ARG A 44 6.79 -12.24 -13.23
N LYS A 45 5.81 -11.58 -12.63
CA LYS A 45 4.91 -10.61 -13.29
C LYS A 45 5.57 -9.23 -13.52
N GLY A 46 6.78 -9.00 -13.02
CA GLY A 46 7.47 -7.72 -13.14
C GLY A 46 6.83 -6.58 -12.33
N TYR A 47 5.98 -6.88 -11.35
CA TYR A 47 5.36 -5.87 -10.48
C TYR A 47 6.27 -5.39 -9.37
N ILE A 48 7.23 -6.22 -8.98
CA ILE A 48 8.28 -5.87 -8.02
C ILE A 48 9.65 -6.21 -8.59
N ARG A 49 10.68 -5.63 -8.00
CA ARG A 49 12.09 -5.91 -8.32
C ARG A 49 12.91 -6.00 -7.04
N LEU A 50 14.08 -6.60 -7.11
CA LEU A 50 15.05 -6.57 -6.02
C LEU A 50 15.42 -5.11 -5.70
N SER A 51 15.40 -4.77 -4.42
CA SER A 51 15.68 -3.43 -3.94
C SER A 51 17.01 -3.38 -3.18
N LYS A 52 17.77 -2.30 -3.39
CA LYS A 52 18.95 -1.94 -2.59
C LYS A 52 18.65 -0.80 -1.60
N SER A 53 17.37 -0.50 -1.37
CA SER A 53 16.96 0.56 -0.45
C SER A 53 17.43 0.27 0.97
N PRO A 54 17.98 1.26 1.69
CA PRO A 54 18.28 1.15 3.11
C PRO A 54 17.02 1.14 3.99
N GLN A 55 15.89 1.58 3.43
CA GLN A 55 14.59 1.56 4.11
C GLN A 55 13.89 0.24 3.87
N THR A 56 13.39 -0.40 4.94
CA THR A 56 12.58 -1.61 4.84
C THR A 56 11.32 -1.52 5.68
N SER A 57 10.25 -2.14 5.21
CA SER A 57 8.99 -2.26 5.93
C SER A 57 8.66 -3.73 6.18
N PRO A 58 8.36 -4.12 7.42
CA PRO A 58 8.08 -5.51 7.74
C PRO A 58 6.71 -5.95 7.22
N VAL A 59 6.59 -7.27 7.05
CA VAL A 59 5.35 -7.93 6.64
C VAL A 59 4.77 -8.70 7.81
N PHE A 60 3.45 -8.63 7.99
CA PHE A 60 2.71 -9.42 8.95
C PHE A 60 1.37 -9.90 8.37
N PHE A 61 0.68 -10.79 9.08
CA PHE A 61 -0.59 -11.36 8.64
C PHE A 61 -1.72 -10.96 9.59
N VAL A 62 -2.80 -10.45 9.01
CA VAL A 62 -4.05 -10.13 9.72
C VAL A 62 -5.10 -11.19 9.38
N GLY A 63 -5.86 -11.60 10.39
CA GLY A 63 -7.00 -12.49 10.21
C GLY A 63 -8.18 -11.74 9.60
N LYS A 64 -8.83 -12.33 8.61
CA LYS A 64 -10.12 -11.86 8.08
C LYS A 64 -11.28 -12.54 8.80
N LYS A 65 -12.48 -12.01 8.62
CA LYS A 65 -13.73 -12.59 9.18
C LYS A 65 -13.98 -14.01 8.70
N ASP A 66 -13.57 -14.34 7.49
CA ASP A 66 -13.67 -15.67 6.87
C ASP A 66 -12.58 -16.66 7.32
N ARG A 67 -11.85 -16.36 8.40
CA ARG A 67 -10.69 -17.11 8.93
C ARG A 67 -9.48 -17.16 7.99
N SER A 68 -9.55 -16.57 6.81
CA SER A 68 -8.39 -16.43 5.95
C SER A 68 -7.39 -15.41 6.53
N LYS A 69 -6.14 -15.42 6.03
CA LYS A 69 -5.09 -14.50 6.48
C LYS A 69 -4.66 -13.63 5.32
N GLN A 70 -4.70 -12.33 5.53
CA GLN A 70 -4.21 -11.33 4.59
C GLN A 70 -2.80 -10.90 4.97
N MET A 71 -1.90 -10.90 3.98
CA MET A 71 -0.58 -10.31 4.13
C MET A 71 -0.69 -8.79 4.08
N VAL A 72 -0.04 -8.12 5.02
CA VAL A 72 -0.03 -6.65 5.15
C VAL A 72 1.40 -6.18 5.38
N MET A 73 1.76 -5.06 4.77
CA MET A 73 3.03 -4.38 5.00
C MET A 73 2.84 -3.28 6.05
N ASP A 74 3.77 -3.18 6.99
CA ASP A 74 3.74 -2.16 8.03
C ASP A 74 4.45 -0.89 7.54
N TYR A 75 3.66 0.05 7.05
CA TYR A 75 4.16 1.35 6.59
C TYR A 75 4.08 2.47 7.64
N ARG A 76 3.73 2.16 8.90
CA ARG A 76 3.57 3.20 9.94
C ARG A 76 4.81 4.06 10.09
N ASN A 77 5.97 3.43 10.23
CA ASN A 77 7.24 4.17 10.33
C ASN A 77 7.52 5.02 9.08
N LEU A 78 7.25 4.49 7.90
CA LEU A 78 7.42 5.23 6.64
C LEU A 78 6.45 6.41 6.58
N ASN A 79 5.18 6.20 6.89
CA ASN A 79 4.15 7.25 6.87
C ASN A 79 4.44 8.38 7.87
N ASP A 80 5.02 8.05 9.03
CA ASP A 80 5.39 9.06 10.03
C ASP A 80 6.52 9.98 9.54
N GLN A 81 7.32 9.51 8.61
CA GLN A 81 8.44 10.25 8.03
C GLN A 81 8.12 10.93 6.69
N THR A 82 6.91 10.75 6.16
CA THR A 82 6.45 11.44 4.95
C THR A 82 5.77 12.75 5.27
N VAL A 83 5.84 13.70 4.35
CA VAL A 83 5.03 14.93 4.39
C VAL A 83 3.60 14.53 4.04
N LYS A 84 2.66 14.86 4.93
CA LYS A 84 1.24 14.55 4.69
C LYS A 84 0.71 15.46 3.57
N ASN A 85 0.18 14.84 2.54
CA ASN A 85 -0.53 15.58 1.51
C ASN A 85 -1.94 15.89 2.01
N ASN A 86 -2.19 17.16 2.30
CA ASN A 86 -3.48 17.67 2.77
C ASN A 86 -4.39 18.10 1.61
N TYR A 87 -4.32 17.41 0.46
CA TYR A 87 -5.25 17.67 -0.62
C TYR A 87 -6.68 17.50 -0.13
N LEU A 88 -7.49 18.54 -0.32
CA LEU A 88 -8.88 18.55 0.10
C LEU A 88 -9.65 17.50 -0.70
N LEU A 89 -9.92 16.37 -0.05
CA LEU A 89 -10.92 15.42 -0.55
C LEU A 89 -12.30 16.05 -0.30
N LEU A 90 -13.16 15.98 -1.30
CA LEU A 90 -14.57 16.35 -1.13
C LEU A 90 -15.17 15.58 0.05
N LEU A 91 -15.92 16.27 0.89
CA LEU A 91 -16.62 15.62 2.01
C LEU A 91 -17.52 14.52 1.45
N ILE A 92 -17.51 13.35 2.09
CA ILE A 92 -18.34 12.20 1.66
C ILE A 92 -19.81 12.59 1.60
N THR A 93 -20.27 13.43 2.51
CA THR A 93 -21.64 13.99 2.53
C THR A 93 -21.96 14.78 1.26
N ASP A 94 -21.04 15.60 0.78
CA ASP A 94 -21.23 16.37 -0.45
C ASP A 94 -21.26 15.48 -1.68
N LEU A 95 -20.43 14.42 -1.71
CA LEU A 95 -20.45 13.41 -2.77
C LEU A 95 -21.81 12.68 -2.79
N ILE A 96 -22.33 12.28 -1.63
CA ILE A 96 -23.62 11.61 -1.50
C ILE A 96 -24.75 12.55 -1.95
N ASN A 97 -24.73 13.81 -1.53
CA ASN A 97 -25.73 14.81 -1.91
C ASN A 97 -25.72 15.05 -3.42
N ASN A 98 -24.54 15.12 -4.03
CA ASN A 98 -24.41 15.26 -5.49
C ASN A 98 -24.92 14.03 -6.27
N MET A 99 -24.95 12.86 -5.63
CA MET A 99 -25.51 11.65 -6.23
C MET A 99 -27.04 11.54 -6.09
N GLY A 100 -27.63 12.20 -5.10
CA GLY A 100 -29.07 12.05 -4.76
C GLY A 100 -30.06 12.33 -5.89
N SER A 101 -29.68 13.11 -6.89
CA SER A 101 -30.53 13.42 -8.07
C SER A 101 -30.26 12.50 -9.28
N LYS A 102 -29.28 11.59 -9.20
CA LYS A 102 -28.87 10.75 -10.32
C LYS A 102 -29.60 9.40 -10.30
N LYS A 103 -29.99 8.92 -11.49
CA LYS A 103 -30.71 7.64 -11.66
C LYS A 103 -29.79 6.48 -12.10
N VAL A 104 -28.61 6.79 -12.61
CA VAL A 104 -27.66 5.78 -13.13
C VAL A 104 -26.31 5.96 -12.47
N PHE A 105 -25.76 4.88 -11.94
CA PHE A 105 -24.46 4.84 -11.26
C PHE A 105 -23.57 3.80 -11.93
N THR A 106 -22.31 4.14 -12.14
CA THR A 106 -21.29 3.22 -12.63
C THR A 106 -20.23 3.04 -11.55
N LYS A 107 -19.95 1.79 -11.18
CA LYS A 107 -18.84 1.44 -10.29
C LYS A 107 -17.74 0.84 -11.14
N MET A 108 -16.56 1.46 -11.12
CA MET A 108 -15.35 0.93 -11.76
C MET A 108 -14.36 0.48 -10.69
N ASP A 109 -13.76 -0.69 -10.90
CA ASP A 109 -12.67 -1.23 -10.10
C ASP A 109 -11.45 -1.38 -11.01
N LEU A 110 -10.40 -0.60 -10.74
CA LEU A 110 -9.15 -0.64 -11.50
C LEU A 110 -8.26 -1.74 -10.91
N ARG A 111 -7.96 -2.75 -11.71
CA ARG A 111 -7.05 -3.85 -11.36
C ARG A 111 -5.66 -3.66 -11.95
#